data_541e0a3ec85a84d2756cb06708f4311c
#
_entry.id   541e0a3ec85a84d2756cb06708f4311c
#
_cell.length_a   1.000
_cell.length_b   1.000
_cell.length_c   1.000
_cell.angle_alpha   90.00
_cell.angle_beta   90.00
_cell.angle_gamma   90.00
#
_symmetry.space_group_name_H-M   'P 1'
#
loop_
_entity.id
_entity.type
_entity.pdbx_description
1 polymer ?
#
loop_
_entity_poly.entity_id
_entity_poly.type
_entity_poly.pdbx_seq_one_letter_code
_entity_poly.pdbx_strand_id
1 'polypeptide(L)'
;MQNMRKWIALFLTMLLPVLPAAAEEESTMLTGKTATEIVEMMGFGWNLGNTLDATGGNTADVTAQEQSWGNAKITPELMVRVKEAGFDTIRIPVTWYRYTSDDGTYTIREDFLQHVREVVEWAREADLFVILNVHHEAWINEPNFAADAEKIGEQLTAMWRQIADTFADFDQHVIFEGMNEPRAQGMNYEWSGNAACYAAVNYLNQVFVNTIRKDAKGCNAERCLMIPGYAATSSPAGTAAIALPTVDGEAAANIIVSVHSYDPQTFCLQDTQTTFDPEKDGAKINRVFENIKETFLDRGIPVVMGETGATNTNGNHDERAKWAYCVAQNAQRYGVPIVIWDNGNNQTSGGECHAWIRRAVNPKLRSQATSVVYPQVLDALWEGKNSAAWGSALTEVRAEADESILWANADGLTSQKEWDSSYIQLEAKMEWFVDGARIGIRYSGAGTPKIVLDS
;
A
#
# COMPACT_ATOMS: atom_id res chain seq x y z
N MET A 1 1.98 -88.38 -37.69
CA MET A 1 1.16 -87.24 -38.15
C MET A 1 1.20 -86.17 -37.05
N GLN A 2 2.04 -85.20 -37.25
CA GLN A 2 2.49 -84.24 -36.24
C GLN A 2 1.63 -83.03 -36.29
N ASN A 3 1.00 -82.63 -35.16
CA ASN A 3 0.35 -81.36 -34.98
C ASN A 3 1.32 -80.31 -34.50
N MET A 4 1.57 -79.32 -35.33
CA MET A 4 2.38 -78.15 -35.00
C MET A 4 1.52 -77.02 -34.46
N ARG A 5 1.57 -76.76 -33.15
CA ARG A 5 0.92 -75.58 -32.51
C ARG A 5 1.75 -74.32 -32.73
N LYS A 6 1.21 -73.36 -33.46
CA LYS A 6 1.77 -72.01 -33.63
C LYS A 6 1.42 -71.16 -32.40
N TRP A 7 2.42 -70.67 -31.70
CA TRP A 7 2.29 -69.67 -30.68
C TRP A 7 2.34 -68.31 -31.36
N ILE A 8 1.26 -67.51 -31.23
CA ILE A 8 1.27 -66.08 -31.62
C ILE A 8 1.55 -65.32 -30.34
N ALA A 9 2.71 -64.65 -30.25
CA ALA A 9 3.07 -63.72 -29.20
C ALA A 9 2.48 -62.34 -29.60
N LEU A 10 1.51 -61.88 -28.81
CA LEU A 10 0.92 -60.55 -28.92
C LEU A 10 1.78 -59.56 -28.13
N PHE A 11 2.59 -58.73 -28.83
CA PHE A 11 3.29 -57.60 -28.22
C PHE A 11 2.29 -56.46 -28.00
N LEU A 12 1.89 -56.27 -26.76
CA LEU A 12 1.11 -55.07 -26.35
C LEU A 12 2.07 -53.95 -26.07
N THR A 13 2.31 -53.08 -27.04
CA THR A 13 3.02 -51.81 -26.84
C THR A 13 2.11 -50.85 -26.06
N MET A 14 2.37 -50.70 -24.77
CA MET A 14 1.81 -49.60 -23.98
C MET A 14 2.42 -48.28 -24.45
N LEU A 15 1.66 -47.51 -25.22
CA LEU A 15 1.93 -46.06 -25.39
C LEU A 15 1.53 -45.37 -24.07
N LEU A 16 2.53 -45.07 -23.24
CA LEU A 16 2.35 -44.10 -22.17
C LEU A 16 2.19 -42.70 -22.82
N PRO A 17 1.15 -41.92 -22.50
CA PRO A 17 1.10 -40.56 -22.94
C PRO A 17 2.23 -39.81 -22.27
N VAL A 18 3.18 -39.27 -23.06
CA VAL A 18 4.12 -38.27 -22.62
C VAL A 18 3.28 -37.00 -22.35
N LEU A 19 2.95 -36.75 -21.09
CA LEU A 19 2.46 -35.46 -20.69
C LEU A 19 3.54 -34.43 -21.04
N PRO A 20 3.23 -33.35 -21.75
CA PRO A 20 4.20 -32.28 -21.92
C PRO A 20 4.60 -31.84 -20.49
N ALA A 21 5.91 -31.82 -20.22
CA ALA A 21 6.43 -31.13 -19.06
C ALA A 21 5.86 -29.71 -19.12
N ALA A 22 5.14 -29.32 -18.06
CA ALA A 22 4.83 -27.91 -17.89
C ALA A 22 6.17 -27.18 -17.97
N ALA A 23 6.31 -26.30 -18.96
CA ALA A 23 7.43 -25.38 -18.96
C ALA A 23 7.29 -24.63 -17.63
N GLU A 24 8.27 -24.74 -16.75
CA GLU A 24 8.47 -23.79 -15.69
C GLU A 24 8.61 -22.45 -16.41
N GLU A 25 7.58 -21.60 -16.35
CA GLU A 25 7.74 -20.20 -16.69
C GLU A 25 8.83 -19.70 -15.74
N GLU A 26 10.03 -19.49 -16.26
CA GLU A 26 11.05 -18.72 -15.55
C GLU A 26 10.35 -17.41 -15.17
N SER A 27 10.05 -17.22 -13.89
CA SER A 27 9.52 -15.99 -13.36
C SER A 27 10.54 -14.90 -13.71
N THR A 28 10.25 -14.17 -14.77
CA THR A 28 11.09 -13.03 -15.17
C THR A 28 11.02 -12.01 -14.05
N MET A 29 12.17 -11.62 -13.50
CA MET A 29 12.26 -10.61 -12.46
C MET A 29 11.54 -9.35 -12.90
N LEU A 30 10.67 -8.81 -12.02
CA LEU A 30 9.95 -7.55 -12.26
C LEU A 30 10.91 -6.39 -12.02
N THR A 31 11.38 -5.75 -13.09
CA THR A 31 12.32 -4.62 -13.04
C THR A 31 11.93 -3.54 -14.04
N GLY A 32 12.46 -2.32 -13.86
CA GLY A 32 12.23 -1.21 -14.78
C GLY A 32 10.83 -0.61 -14.74
N LYS A 33 10.04 -0.92 -13.70
CA LYS A 33 8.70 -0.36 -13.52
C LYS A 33 8.72 0.94 -12.74
N THR A 34 7.85 1.86 -13.13
CA THR A 34 7.59 3.09 -12.36
C THR A 34 6.70 2.79 -11.15
N ALA A 35 6.71 3.68 -10.14
CA ALA A 35 5.84 3.54 -8.99
C ALA A 35 4.35 3.49 -9.38
N THR A 36 3.93 4.22 -10.40
CA THR A 36 2.55 4.19 -10.91
C THR A 36 2.21 2.82 -11.49
N GLU A 37 3.09 2.23 -12.33
CA GLU A 37 2.87 0.88 -12.86
C GLU A 37 2.81 -0.17 -11.75
N ILE A 38 3.70 -0.08 -10.74
CA ILE A 38 3.67 -0.99 -9.58
C ILE A 38 2.36 -0.87 -8.81
N VAL A 39 1.90 0.36 -8.53
CA VAL A 39 0.63 0.60 -7.82
C VAL A 39 -0.58 0.05 -8.61
N GLU A 40 -0.56 0.14 -9.94
CA GLU A 40 -1.60 -0.46 -10.78
C GLU A 40 -1.60 -2.00 -10.74
N MET A 41 -0.41 -2.62 -10.60
CA MET A 41 -0.23 -4.07 -10.60
C MET A 41 -0.52 -4.70 -9.24
N MET A 42 -0.24 -4.01 -8.13
CA MET A 42 -0.25 -4.59 -6.78
C MET A 42 -1.65 -4.92 -6.25
N GLY A 43 -2.72 -4.45 -6.90
CA GLY A 43 -4.10 -4.76 -6.49
C GLY A 43 -4.42 -4.38 -5.04
N PHE A 44 -5.45 -5.03 -4.46
CA PHE A 44 -5.77 -4.85 -3.04
C PHE A 44 -4.93 -5.77 -2.17
N GLY A 45 -4.64 -5.31 -0.96
CA GLY A 45 -3.77 -5.99 -0.03
C GLY A 45 -4.38 -6.34 1.32
N TRP A 46 -3.64 -7.12 2.08
CA TRP A 46 -3.95 -7.56 3.42
C TRP A 46 -2.74 -7.36 4.34
N ASN A 47 -2.96 -6.86 5.56
CA ASN A 47 -1.91 -6.67 6.57
C ASN A 47 -1.75 -7.94 7.43
N LEU A 48 -0.52 -8.40 7.57
CA LEU A 48 -0.12 -9.42 8.54
C LEU A 48 0.05 -8.78 9.94
N GLY A 49 -0.99 -8.08 10.43
CA GLY A 49 -0.92 -7.29 11.66
C GLY A 49 -0.91 -8.14 12.93
N ASN A 50 -0.42 -7.56 14.02
CA ASN A 50 -0.28 -8.19 15.34
C ASN A 50 0.55 -9.50 15.34
N THR A 51 1.57 -9.56 14.49
CA THR A 51 2.52 -10.68 14.40
C THR A 51 3.97 -10.19 14.55
N LEU A 52 4.67 -9.93 13.45
CA LEU A 52 6.04 -9.40 13.48
C LEU A 52 6.10 -7.93 13.96
N ASP A 53 4.99 -7.23 13.98
CA ASP A 53 4.82 -5.90 14.57
C ASP A 53 4.60 -5.93 16.08
N ALA A 54 4.26 -7.09 16.67
CA ALA A 54 4.01 -7.21 18.10
C ALA A 54 5.27 -6.93 18.93
N THR A 55 5.09 -6.34 20.11
CA THR A 55 6.21 -5.91 20.96
C THR A 55 6.48 -6.82 22.18
N GLY A 56 5.84 -7.98 22.21
CA GLY A 56 5.95 -8.98 23.28
C GLY A 56 6.87 -10.16 22.93
N GLY A 57 6.78 -11.21 23.71
CA GLY A 57 7.50 -12.47 23.49
C GLY A 57 8.91 -12.50 24.06
N ASN A 58 9.49 -13.69 24.09
CA ASN A 58 10.88 -13.90 24.52
C ASN A 58 11.80 -13.82 23.30
N THR A 59 12.66 -12.83 23.25
CA THR A 59 13.59 -12.61 22.13
C THR A 59 14.63 -13.73 21.93
N ALA A 60 14.75 -14.70 22.83
CA ALA A 60 15.54 -15.91 22.57
C ALA A 60 14.93 -16.81 21.48
N ASP A 61 13.62 -16.68 21.21
CA ASP A 61 12.92 -17.33 20.11
C ASP A 61 12.38 -16.25 19.16
N VAL A 62 12.92 -16.18 17.96
CA VAL A 62 12.52 -15.17 16.94
C VAL A 62 11.05 -15.26 16.53
N THR A 63 10.41 -16.41 16.75
CA THR A 63 8.97 -16.60 16.45
C THR A 63 8.04 -16.27 17.63
N ALA A 64 8.59 -16.00 18.82
CA ALA A 64 7.77 -15.71 20.00
C ALA A 64 7.06 -14.34 19.90
N GLN A 65 7.60 -13.41 19.12
CA GLN A 65 6.99 -12.11 18.85
C GLN A 65 5.65 -12.28 18.17
N GLU A 66 5.56 -13.12 17.14
CA GLU A 66 4.36 -13.37 16.34
C GLU A 66 3.14 -13.79 17.17
N GLN A 67 3.40 -14.48 18.29
CA GLN A 67 2.35 -15.04 19.15
C GLN A 67 2.03 -14.16 20.36
N SER A 68 2.81 -13.13 20.59
CA SER A 68 2.75 -12.36 21.85
C SER A 68 1.47 -11.55 22.01
N TRP A 69 0.80 -11.23 20.90
CA TRP A 69 -0.51 -10.54 20.88
C TRP A 69 -1.67 -11.49 20.50
N GLY A 70 -1.47 -12.81 20.66
CA GLY A 70 -2.53 -13.82 20.57
C GLY A 70 -2.70 -14.47 19.21
N ASN A 71 -1.87 -14.14 18.23
CA ASN A 71 -1.92 -14.78 16.92
C ASN A 71 -1.21 -16.14 16.90
N ALA A 72 -1.47 -16.93 15.88
CA ALA A 72 -0.73 -18.13 15.58
C ALA A 72 0.59 -17.77 14.90
N LYS A 73 1.56 -18.69 14.95
CA LYS A 73 2.79 -18.64 14.18
C LYS A 73 2.51 -18.48 12.70
N ILE A 74 3.30 -17.67 12.02
CA ILE A 74 3.21 -17.49 10.58
C ILE A 74 3.62 -18.78 9.87
N THR A 75 2.94 -19.12 8.78
CA THR A 75 3.23 -20.31 7.98
C THR A 75 3.08 -20.00 6.48
N PRO A 76 3.75 -20.77 5.59
CA PRO A 76 3.58 -20.61 4.14
C PRO A 76 2.12 -20.75 3.69
N GLU A 77 1.34 -21.64 4.34
CA GLU A 77 -0.06 -21.85 4.01
C GLU A 77 -0.93 -20.62 4.30
N LEU A 78 -0.51 -19.73 5.21
CA LEU A 78 -1.20 -18.46 5.43
C LEU A 78 -1.09 -17.57 4.20
N MET A 79 0.10 -17.50 3.55
CA MET A 79 0.31 -16.70 2.34
C MET A 79 -0.57 -17.19 1.18
N VAL A 80 -0.65 -18.51 1.01
CA VAL A 80 -1.55 -19.13 0.03
C VAL A 80 -3.01 -18.76 0.30
N ARG A 81 -3.45 -18.78 1.56
CA ARG A 81 -4.83 -18.37 1.93
C ARG A 81 -5.11 -16.90 1.66
N VAL A 82 -4.12 -16.03 1.84
CA VAL A 82 -4.24 -14.59 1.51
C VAL A 82 -4.47 -14.43 0.01
N LYS A 83 -3.68 -15.13 -0.82
CA LYS A 83 -3.85 -15.13 -2.28
C LYS A 83 -5.20 -15.73 -2.71
N GLU A 84 -5.59 -16.87 -2.16
CA GLU A 84 -6.88 -17.51 -2.42
C GLU A 84 -8.08 -16.65 -2.02
N ALA A 85 -7.94 -15.78 -1.02
CA ALA A 85 -8.95 -14.80 -0.64
C ALA A 85 -9.07 -13.65 -1.67
N GLY A 86 -8.20 -13.62 -2.69
CA GLY A 86 -8.21 -12.66 -3.79
C GLY A 86 -7.29 -11.45 -3.62
N PHE A 87 -6.51 -11.39 -2.55
CA PHE A 87 -5.53 -10.33 -2.36
C PHE A 87 -4.29 -10.55 -3.23
N ASP A 88 -3.78 -9.46 -3.80
CA ASP A 88 -2.57 -9.47 -4.63
C ASP A 88 -1.34 -8.91 -3.88
N THR A 89 -1.55 -8.27 -2.74
CA THR A 89 -0.51 -7.66 -1.92
C THR A 89 -0.63 -8.10 -0.46
N ILE A 90 0.51 -8.31 0.18
CA ILE A 90 0.61 -8.43 1.64
C ILE A 90 1.50 -7.30 2.18
N ARG A 91 1.04 -6.62 3.22
CA ARG A 91 1.91 -5.75 4.01
C ARG A 91 2.36 -6.53 5.24
N ILE A 92 3.66 -6.60 5.45
CA ILE A 92 4.31 -7.29 6.55
C ILE A 92 4.88 -6.24 7.51
N PRO A 93 4.09 -5.82 8.50
CA PRO A 93 4.57 -4.88 9.51
C PRO A 93 5.57 -5.57 10.43
N VAL A 94 6.74 -4.93 10.65
CA VAL A 94 7.82 -5.49 11.46
C VAL A 94 8.33 -4.49 12.48
N THR A 95 8.38 -4.89 13.73
CA THR A 95 9.03 -4.18 14.84
C THR A 95 10.40 -4.78 15.12
N TRP A 96 11.45 -4.05 14.80
CA TRP A 96 12.83 -4.52 14.76
C TRP A 96 13.58 -4.29 16.07
N TYR A 97 13.28 -3.21 16.84
CA TYR A 97 14.10 -2.73 17.95
C TYR A 97 14.36 -3.79 19.02
N ARG A 98 13.47 -4.75 19.19
CA ARG A 98 13.61 -5.83 20.16
C ARG A 98 14.72 -6.82 19.83
N TYR A 99 15.11 -6.87 18.58
CA TYR A 99 16.18 -7.71 18.05
C TYR A 99 17.38 -6.89 17.57
N THR A 100 17.45 -5.63 17.97
CA THR A 100 18.51 -4.69 17.61
C THR A 100 19.41 -4.46 18.80
N SER A 101 20.74 -4.36 18.61
CA SER A 101 21.69 -4.05 19.67
C SER A 101 21.48 -2.63 20.22
N ASP A 102 21.79 -2.44 21.50
CA ASP A 102 21.72 -1.17 22.23
C ASP A 102 23.10 -0.51 22.43
N ASP A 103 24.12 -1.00 21.73
CA ASP A 103 25.51 -0.54 21.83
C ASP A 103 25.83 0.69 20.95
N GLY A 104 24.80 1.26 20.31
CA GLY A 104 24.91 2.39 19.40
C GLY A 104 25.23 1.99 17.96
N THR A 105 25.47 0.71 17.65
CA THR A 105 25.63 0.22 16.27
C THR A 105 24.29 -0.10 15.61
N TYR A 106 23.24 -0.31 16.41
CA TYR A 106 21.90 -0.70 15.97
C TYR A 106 21.90 -1.95 15.09
N THR A 107 22.76 -2.92 15.44
CA THR A 107 22.89 -4.17 14.69
C THR A 107 21.68 -5.07 14.93
N ILE A 108 20.95 -5.38 13.88
CA ILE A 108 19.81 -6.31 13.92
C ILE A 108 20.38 -7.74 13.99
N ARG A 109 19.82 -8.57 14.84
CA ARG A 109 20.21 -9.97 14.96
C ARG A 109 19.98 -10.70 13.65
N GLU A 110 20.99 -11.44 13.20
CA GLU A 110 20.98 -12.17 11.92
C GLU A 110 19.84 -13.18 11.84
N ASP A 111 19.58 -13.92 12.92
CA ASP A 111 18.50 -14.91 12.96
C ASP A 111 17.10 -14.29 12.80
N PHE A 112 16.89 -13.06 13.29
CA PHE A 112 15.65 -12.34 13.07
C PHE A 112 15.53 -11.78 11.65
N LEU A 113 16.60 -11.23 11.09
CA LEU A 113 16.65 -10.80 9.68
C LEU A 113 16.31 -11.96 8.74
N GLN A 114 16.92 -13.14 8.97
CA GLN A 114 16.67 -14.33 8.16
C GLN A 114 15.22 -14.83 8.34
N HIS A 115 14.67 -14.77 9.55
CA HIS A 115 13.27 -15.14 9.77
C HIS A 115 12.30 -14.23 9.02
N VAL A 116 12.50 -12.90 9.08
CA VAL A 116 11.66 -11.96 8.29
C VAL A 116 11.83 -12.19 6.79
N ARG A 117 13.06 -12.47 6.33
CA ARG A 117 13.33 -12.81 4.94
C ARG A 117 12.54 -14.06 4.51
N GLU A 118 12.55 -15.12 5.31
CA GLU A 118 11.81 -16.35 5.05
C GLU A 118 10.30 -16.07 4.89
N VAL A 119 9.72 -15.21 5.74
CA VAL A 119 8.31 -14.81 5.64
C VAL A 119 8.03 -14.06 4.32
N VAL A 120 8.94 -13.20 3.89
CA VAL A 120 8.84 -12.50 2.59
C VAL A 120 8.96 -13.50 1.42
N GLU A 121 9.86 -14.48 1.52
CA GLU A 121 10.00 -15.56 0.52
C GLU A 121 8.69 -16.34 0.38
N TRP A 122 8.06 -16.76 1.47
CA TRP A 122 6.75 -17.44 1.43
C TRP A 122 5.66 -16.59 0.77
N ALA A 123 5.66 -15.27 1.01
CA ALA A 123 4.72 -14.35 0.37
C ALA A 123 4.97 -14.26 -1.15
N ARG A 124 6.25 -14.23 -1.56
CA ARG A 124 6.63 -14.21 -2.98
C ARG A 124 6.33 -15.56 -3.68
N GLU A 125 6.55 -16.69 -3.01
CA GLU A 125 6.16 -18.02 -3.50
C GLU A 125 4.65 -18.13 -3.71
N ALA A 126 3.86 -17.40 -2.93
CA ALA A 126 2.41 -17.30 -3.11
C ALA A 126 1.99 -16.24 -4.15
N ASP A 127 2.92 -15.67 -4.91
CA ASP A 127 2.68 -14.62 -5.91
C ASP A 127 2.00 -13.37 -5.36
N LEU A 128 2.47 -12.88 -4.19
CA LEU A 128 2.00 -11.65 -3.57
C LEU A 128 3.04 -10.54 -3.73
N PHE A 129 2.63 -9.32 -4.05
CA PHE A 129 3.44 -8.13 -3.76
C PHE A 129 3.64 -8.01 -2.26
N VAL A 130 4.79 -7.51 -1.83
CA VAL A 130 5.13 -7.37 -0.42
C VAL A 130 5.45 -5.92 -0.09
N ILE A 131 4.82 -5.36 0.92
CA ILE A 131 5.21 -4.11 1.56
C ILE A 131 5.87 -4.47 2.89
N LEU A 132 7.17 -4.20 3.02
CA LEU A 132 7.96 -4.43 4.24
C LEU A 132 8.30 -3.09 4.90
N ASN A 133 8.11 -2.97 6.22
CA ASN A 133 8.30 -1.71 6.91
C ASN A 133 9.09 -1.79 8.23
N VAL A 134 9.25 -0.61 8.81
CA VAL A 134 9.64 -0.37 10.21
C VAL A 134 8.40 0.12 10.94
N HIS A 135 7.87 -0.67 11.91
CA HIS A 135 6.49 -0.50 12.40
C HIS A 135 6.40 0.14 13.80
N HIS A 136 6.28 -0.64 14.87
CA HIS A 136 6.11 -0.13 16.25
C HIS A 136 7.46 0.11 16.95
N GLU A 137 8.23 1.04 16.39
CA GLU A 137 9.55 1.38 16.92
C GLU A 137 9.45 2.41 18.05
N ALA A 138 9.71 1.97 19.28
CA ALA A 138 9.60 2.83 20.47
C ALA A 138 10.51 4.07 20.42
N TRP A 139 11.63 4.00 19.67
CA TRP A 139 12.58 5.09 19.48
C TRP A 139 12.15 6.10 18.41
N ILE A 140 11.14 5.79 17.56
CA ILE A 140 10.50 6.73 16.65
C ILE A 140 9.33 7.41 17.36
N ASN A 141 8.43 6.62 17.95
CA ASN A 141 7.18 7.13 18.52
C ASN A 141 7.39 7.54 19.99
N GLU A 142 7.92 8.73 20.17
CA GLU A 142 8.19 9.29 21.50
C GLU A 142 7.76 10.76 21.62
N PRO A 143 7.53 11.29 22.83
CA PRO A 143 7.05 12.66 23.01
C PRO A 143 7.92 13.74 22.36
N ASN A 144 9.24 13.53 22.31
CA ASN A 144 10.20 14.46 21.74
C ASN A 144 10.47 14.23 20.24
N PHE A 145 9.64 13.47 19.56
CA PHE A 145 9.79 13.06 18.15
C PHE A 145 10.42 14.14 17.24
N ALA A 146 9.89 15.36 17.27
CA ALA A 146 10.39 16.43 16.40
C ALA A 146 11.76 16.97 16.83
N ALA A 147 12.06 16.98 18.13
CA ALA A 147 13.33 17.45 18.65
C ALA A 147 14.46 16.43 18.43
N ASP A 148 14.13 15.14 18.47
CA ASP A 148 15.07 14.04 18.34
C ASP A 148 15.19 13.49 16.91
N ALA A 149 14.63 14.19 15.90
CA ALA A 149 14.58 13.73 14.52
C ALA A 149 15.97 13.35 13.94
N GLU A 150 17.04 14.07 14.28
CA GLU A 150 18.39 13.75 13.81
C GLU A 150 18.88 12.41 14.40
N LYS A 151 18.71 12.20 15.70
CA LYS A 151 19.05 10.94 16.39
C LYS A 151 18.22 9.77 15.84
N ILE A 152 16.92 9.98 15.64
CA ILE A 152 16.02 9.01 15.01
C ILE A 152 16.54 8.68 13.60
N GLY A 153 16.96 9.68 12.82
CA GLY A 153 17.51 9.51 11.48
C GLY A 153 18.80 8.68 11.44
N GLU A 154 19.68 8.81 12.43
CA GLU A 154 20.89 7.98 12.56
C GLU A 154 20.54 6.50 12.75
N GLN A 155 19.63 6.21 13.66
CA GLN A 155 19.18 4.83 13.92
C GLN A 155 18.41 4.26 12.73
N LEU A 156 17.53 5.06 12.11
CA LEU A 156 16.77 4.69 10.90
C LEU A 156 17.72 4.31 9.75
N THR A 157 18.79 5.10 9.57
CA THR A 157 19.84 4.83 8.58
C THR A 157 20.52 3.49 8.84
N ALA A 158 20.93 3.23 10.08
CA ALA A 158 21.63 2.01 10.46
C ALA A 158 20.76 0.77 10.25
N MET A 159 19.48 0.86 10.58
CA MET A 159 18.53 -0.25 10.40
C MET A 159 18.20 -0.48 8.95
N TRP A 160 17.84 0.57 8.20
CA TRP A 160 17.47 0.40 6.78
C TRP A 160 18.62 -0.08 5.89
N ARG A 161 19.87 0.23 6.23
CA ARG A 161 21.03 -0.35 5.50
C ARG A 161 21.04 -1.87 5.61
N GLN A 162 20.83 -2.42 6.81
CA GLN A 162 20.82 -3.85 7.04
C GLN A 162 19.62 -4.51 6.37
N ILE A 163 18.44 -3.92 6.49
CA ILE A 163 17.22 -4.40 5.84
C ILE A 163 17.42 -4.38 4.32
N ALA A 164 17.83 -3.25 3.76
CA ALA A 164 18.00 -3.09 2.32
C ALA A 164 19.06 -4.05 1.73
N ASP A 165 20.13 -4.29 2.45
CA ASP A 165 21.15 -5.27 2.04
C ASP A 165 20.61 -6.71 2.06
N THR A 166 19.80 -7.06 3.08
CA THR A 166 19.20 -8.40 3.21
C THR A 166 18.20 -8.71 2.11
N PHE A 167 17.49 -7.71 1.60
CA PHE A 167 16.44 -7.87 0.58
C PHE A 167 16.84 -7.35 -0.81
N ALA A 168 18.13 -7.08 -1.05
CA ALA A 168 18.60 -6.46 -2.28
C ALA A 168 18.35 -7.30 -3.54
N ASP A 169 18.31 -8.61 -3.42
CA ASP A 169 18.10 -9.58 -4.49
C ASP A 169 16.63 -9.81 -4.86
N PHE A 170 15.70 -9.37 -4.04
CA PHE A 170 14.29 -9.33 -4.42
C PHE A 170 14.04 -8.21 -5.45
N ASP A 171 13.18 -8.48 -6.41
CA ASP A 171 12.79 -7.54 -7.45
C ASP A 171 11.75 -6.50 -6.99
N GLN A 172 11.10 -5.78 -7.91
CA GLN A 172 10.14 -4.72 -7.60
C GLN A 172 8.80 -5.22 -7.02
N HIS A 173 8.59 -6.52 -6.88
CA HIS A 173 7.48 -7.03 -6.09
C HIS A 173 7.62 -6.74 -4.60
N VAL A 174 8.84 -6.47 -4.10
CA VAL A 174 9.08 -6.07 -2.72
C VAL A 174 9.25 -4.56 -2.64
N ILE A 175 8.36 -3.90 -1.91
CA ILE A 175 8.28 -2.46 -1.69
C ILE A 175 8.74 -2.18 -0.26
N PHE A 176 9.56 -1.16 -0.06
CA PHE A 176 9.95 -0.74 1.29
C PHE A 176 9.13 0.46 1.75
N GLU A 177 8.52 0.37 2.92
CA GLU A 177 7.85 1.47 3.58
C GLU A 177 8.71 1.97 4.76
N GLY A 178 9.17 3.20 4.67
CA GLY A 178 10.20 3.76 5.55
C GLY A 178 9.87 3.72 7.03
N MET A 179 8.64 4.02 7.38
CA MET A 179 8.08 4.03 8.74
C MET A 179 6.58 3.78 8.66
N ASN A 180 5.98 3.30 9.76
CA ASN A 180 4.53 3.09 9.85
C ASN A 180 3.77 4.42 10.08
N GLU A 181 3.67 4.83 11.33
CA GLU A 181 2.93 6.01 11.81
C GLU A 181 3.81 6.87 12.71
N PRO A 182 4.83 7.54 12.16
CA PRO A 182 5.76 8.35 12.96
C PRO A 182 5.03 9.51 13.62
N ARG A 183 5.11 9.60 14.97
CA ARG A 183 4.35 10.58 15.74
C ARG A 183 4.94 10.89 17.11
N ALA A 184 4.58 12.04 17.66
CA ALA A 184 4.92 12.46 19.02
C ALA A 184 3.97 11.80 20.04
N GLN A 185 4.22 10.54 20.39
CA GLN A 185 3.35 9.72 21.22
C GLN A 185 3.17 10.32 22.62
N GLY A 186 1.93 10.31 23.12
CA GLY A 186 1.58 10.82 24.45
C GLY A 186 1.38 12.33 24.52
N MET A 187 1.60 13.06 23.43
CA MET A 187 1.36 14.50 23.38
C MET A 187 -0.11 14.80 23.02
N ASN A 188 -0.61 15.97 23.41
CA ASN A 188 -1.99 16.37 23.09
C ASN A 188 -2.22 16.60 21.57
N TYR A 189 -1.17 16.66 20.77
CA TYR A 189 -1.18 16.73 19.32
C TYR A 189 -0.69 15.43 18.66
N GLU A 190 -0.70 14.31 19.38
CA GLU A 190 -0.19 13.01 18.90
C GLU A 190 -0.72 12.65 17.51
N TRP A 191 -2.01 12.81 17.27
CA TRP A 191 -2.64 12.44 16.00
C TRP A 191 -2.78 13.58 14.99
N SER A 192 -2.72 14.82 15.44
CA SER A 192 -2.83 15.99 14.55
C SER A 192 -1.49 16.54 14.08
N GLY A 193 -0.43 16.35 14.87
CA GLY A 193 0.86 16.96 14.62
C GLY A 193 0.89 18.46 14.73
N ASN A 194 2.00 19.02 14.32
CA ASN A 194 2.25 20.45 14.13
C ASN A 194 3.37 20.65 13.11
N ALA A 195 3.69 21.87 12.76
CA ALA A 195 4.70 22.18 11.74
C ALA A 195 6.08 21.53 12.01
N ALA A 196 6.52 21.45 13.27
CA ALA A 196 7.79 20.82 13.63
C ALA A 196 7.73 19.30 13.44
N CYS A 197 6.59 18.66 13.79
CA CYS A 197 6.36 17.24 13.56
C CYS A 197 6.35 16.90 12.07
N TYR A 198 5.69 17.71 11.24
CA TYR A 198 5.65 17.53 9.79
C TYR A 198 7.04 17.66 9.17
N ALA A 199 7.83 18.66 9.60
CA ALA A 199 9.20 18.83 9.16
C ALA A 199 10.09 17.63 9.55
N ALA A 200 9.91 17.08 10.75
CA ALA A 200 10.64 15.91 11.23
C ALA A 200 10.34 14.67 10.38
N VAL A 201 9.06 14.40 10.06
CA VAL A 201 8.69 13.27 9.18
C VAL A 201 9.29 13.44 7.78
N ASN A 202 9.20 14.63 7.20
CA ASN A 202 9.81 14.91 5.88
C ASN A 202 11.33 14.70 5.91
N TYR A 203 12.01 15.13 6.97
CA TYR A 203 13.43 14.86 7.17
C TYR A 203 13.72 13.35 7.24
N LEU A 204 12.96 12.59 8.01
CA LEU A 204 13.15 11.14 8.15
C LEU A 204 12.85 10.38 6.85
N ASN A 205 11.85 10.81 6.08
CA ASN A 205 11.58 10.27 4.75
C ASN A 205 12.76 10.53 3.80
N GLN A 206 13.37 11.72 3.86
CA GLN A 206 14.57 12.03 3.09
C GLN A 206 15.76 11.16 3.51
N VAL A 207 15.95 10.95 4.82
CA VAL A 207 16.99 10.05 5.37
C VAL A 207 16.78 8.61 4.87
N PHE A 208 15.56 8.11 4.93
CA PHE A 208 15.21 6.77 4.43
C PHE A 208 15.54 6.61 2.94
N VAL A 209 15.08 7.53 2.09
CA VAL A 209 15.32 7.47 0.65
C VAL A 209 16.81 7.55 0.34
N ASN A 210 17.52 8.46 0.97
CA ASN A 210 18.98 8.59 0.81
C ASN A 210 19.69 7.29 1.20
N THR A 211 19.26 6.64 2.29
CA THR A 211 19.86 5.40 2.79
C THR A 211 19.72 4.26 1.78
N ILE A 212 18.55 4.14 1.15
CA ILE A 212 18.29 3.07 0.17
C ILE A 212 18.98 3.36 -1.18
N ARG A 213 18.98 4.62 -1.62
CA ARG A 213 19.51 4.99 -2.96
C ARG A 213 21.03 5.14 -2.98
N LYS A 214 21.64 5.53 -1.84
CA LYS A 214 23.09 5.65 -1.76
C LYS A 214 23.73 4.25 -1.74
N ASP A 215 24.62 3.99 -2.66
CA ASP A 215 25.31 2.71 -2.79
C ASP A 215 24.33 1.52 -2.97
N ALA A 216 23.23 1.78 -3.67
CA ALA A 216 22.14 0.82 -3.87
C ALA A 216 22.65 -0.50 -4.46
N LYS A 217 22.26 -1.63 -3.84
CA LYS A 217 22.56 -2.98 -4.30
C LYS A 217 21.34 -3.62 -4.93
N GLY A 218 21.53 -4.48 -5.92
CA GLY A 218 20.46 -5.22 -6.55
C GLY A 218 19.35 -4.31 -7.04
N CYS A 219 18.09 -4.65 -6.76
CA CYS A 219 16.93 -3.89 -7.16
C CYS A 219 16.70 -2.57 -6.36
N ASN A 220 17.50 -2.28 -5.33
CA ASN A 220 17.29 -1.12 -4.47
C ASN A 220 17.44 0.23 -5.20
N ALA A 221 18.11 0.26 -6.36
CA ALA A 221 18.22 1.46 -7.19
C ALA A 221 16.86 1.88 -7.78
N GLU A 222 16.02 0.93 -8.12
CA GLU A 222 14.72 1.14 -8.77
C GLU A 222 13.51 0.69 -7.94
N ARG A 223 13.75 0.04 -6.78
CA ARG A 223 12.69 -0.40 -5.86
C ARG A 223 11.75 0.74 -5.50
N CYS A 224 10.44 0.48 -5.48
CA CYS A 224 9.48 1.43 -4.95
C CYS A 224 9.70 1.65 -3.45
N LEU A 225 9.75 2.92 -3.05
CA LEU A 225 9.88 3.36 -1.67
C LEU A 225 8.60 4.07 -1.26
N MET A 226 7.98 3.58 -0.19
CA MET A 226 6.72 4.09 0.32
C MET A 226 7.00 4.97 1.54
N ILE A 227 6.49 6.20 1.54
CA ILE A 227 6.74 7.21 2.57
C ILE A 227 5.43 7.65 3.23
N PRO A 228 5.33 7.64 4.56
CA PRO A 228 4.17 8.18 5.28
C PRO A 228 4.28 9.69 5.47
N GLY A 229 3.11 10.34 5.68
CA GLY A 229 3.05 11.59 6.39
C GLY A 229 3.11 11.38 7.91
N TYR A 230 2.96 12.47 8.68
CA TYR A 230 2.83 12.38 10.13
C TYR A 230 1.64 11.50 10.53
N ALA A 231 1.86 10.51 11.39
CA ALA A 231 0.89 9.48 11.79
C ALA A 231 0.22 8.78 10.59
N ALA A 232 0.84 8.76 9.42
CA ALA A 232 0.28 8.29 8.14
C ALA A 232 -1.14 8.83 7.84
N THR A 233 -1.52 9.97 8.42
CA THR A 233 -2.89 10.49 8.38
C THR A 233 -3.35 10.82 6.96
N SER A 234 -4.63 10.53 6.67
CA SER A 234 -5.32 10.96 5.45
C SER A 234 -5.93 12.35 5.54
N SER A 235 -5.74 13.06 6.67
CA SER A 235 -6.30 14.41 6.87
C SER A 235 -5.70 15.42 5.90
N PRO A 236 -6.49 16.43 5.42
CA PRO A 236 -5.99 17.44 4.49
C PRO A 236 -4.74 18.17 4.96
N ALA A 237 -4.66 18.51 6.25
CA ALA A 237 -3.49 19.20 6.81
C ALA A 237 -2.23 18.31 6.80
N GLY A 238 -2.39 17.03 7.15
CA GLY A 238 -1.28 16.08 7.18
C GLY A 238 -0.79 15.73 5.79
N THR A 239 -1.68 15.46 4.86
CA THR A 239 -1.33 15.11 3.47
C THR A 239 -0.68 16.30 2.74
N ALA A 240 -1.21 17.51 2.90
CA ALA A 240 -0.64 18.71 2.29
C ALA A 240 0.76 19.07 2.83
N ALA A 241 1.13 18.58 4.02
CA ALA A 241 2.45 18.83 4.61
C ALA A 241 3.54 17.88 4.12
N ILE A 242 3.21 16.83 3.35
CA ILE A 242 4.18 15.87 2.84
C ILE A 242 5.03 16.52 1.75
N ALA A 243 6.35 16.55 1.98
CA ALA A 243 7.34 16.92 0.97
C ALA A 243 7.94 15.64 0.37
N LEU A 244 7.94 15.55 -0.96
CA LEU A 244 8.58 14.42 -1.65
C LEU A 244 10.10 14.50 -1.50
N PRO A 245 10.76 13.37 -1.18
CA PRO A 245 12.23 13.32 -1.12
C PRO A 245 12.88 13.57 -2.46
N THR A 246 14.13 14.01 -2.41
CA THR A 246 14.98 14.25 -3.58
C THR A 246 16.25 13.38 -3.53
N VAL A 247 16.81 13.11 -4.70
CA VAL A 247 18.13 12.46 -4.86
C VAL A 247 18.94 13.33 -5.82
N ASP A 248 20.11 13.74 -5.41
CA ASP A 248 20.99 14.65 -6.17
C ASP A 248 20.32 15.96 -6.65
N GLY A 249 19.33 16.44 -5.87
CA GLY A 249 18.59 17.67 -6.15
C GLY A 249 17.36 17.51 -7.05
N GLU A 250 17.14 16.34 -7.61
CA GLU A 250 15.97 16.00 -8.43
C GLU A 250 14.94 15.22 -7.62
N ALA A 251 13.68 15.21 -8.04
CA ALA A 251 12.64 14.40 -7.39
C ALA A 251 13.04 12.92 -7.40
N ALA A 252 12.97 12.28 -6.24
CA ALA A 252 13.32 10.86 -6.13
C ALA A 252 12.36 10.00 -6.96
N ALA A 253 12.91 9.12 -7.79
CA ALA A 253 12.12 8.18 -8.57
C ALA A 253 11.48 7.09 -7.70
N ASN A 254 10.37 6.54 -8.18
CA ASN A 254 9.69 5.41 -7.59
C ASN A 254 9.28 5.62 -6.11
N ILE A 255 8.73 6.80 -5.83
CA ILE A 255 8.13 7.13 -4.53
C ILE A 255 6.63 6.89 -4.58
N ILE A 256 6.11 6.24 -3.54
CA ILE A 256 4.69 6.04 -3.26
C ILE A 256 4.37 6.74 -1.93
N VAL A 257 3.26 7.45 -1.85
CA VAL A 257 2.80 8.01 -0.57
C VAL A 257 1.95 6.98 0.16
N SER A 258 2.24 6.76 1.45
CA SER A 258 1.45 5.92 2.35
C SER A 258 0.47 6.78 3.14
N VAL A 259 -0.80 6.38 3.13
CA VAL A 259 -1.83 6.97 4.00
C VAL A 259 -2.59 5.86 4.72
N HIS A 260 -3.05 6.14 5.93
CA HIS A 260 -3.93 5.28 6.68
C HIS A 260 -5.28 5.99 6.89
N SER A 261 -6.39 5.27 6.71
CA SER A 261 -7.71 5.81 6.97
C SER A 261 -8.64 4.75 7.54
N TYR A 262 -9.18 5.04 8.71
CA TYR A 262 -10.19 4.24 9.39
C TYR A 262 -11.49 5.04 9.49
N ASP A 263 -11.97 5.55 8.33
CA ASP A 263 -13.16 6.38 8.29
C ASP A 263 -14.45 5.57 8.05
N PRO A 264 -15.54 5.92 8.76
CA PRO A 264 -15.56 6.85 9.91
C PRO A 264 -15.00 6.19 11.19
N GLN A 265 -14.12 6.87 11.90
CA GLN A 265 -13.42 6.34 13.08
C GLN A 265 -14.37 5.78 14.16
N THR A 266 -15.54 6.40 14.34
CA THR A 266 -16.56 5.93 15.29
C THR A 266 -17.08 4.53 14.97
N PHE A 267 -17.10 4.14 13.69
CA PHE A 267 -17.48 2.82 13.21
C PHE A 267 -16.28 1.87 13.11
N CYS A 268 -15.15 2.38 12.62
CA CYS A 268 -14.01 1.56 12.25
C CYS A 268 -13.10 1.19 13.42
N LEU A 269 -12.94 2.09 14.43
CA LEU A 269 -12.00 1.90 15.55
C LEU A 269 -12.63 2.05 16.93
N GLN A 270 -13.52 3.03 17.11
CA GLN A 270 -13.94 3.45 18.46
C GLN A 270 -15.09 2.62 19.03
N ASP A 271 -15.71 1.76 18.25
CA ASP A 271 -16.83 0.91 18.69
C ASP A 271 -18.05 1.69 19.24
N THR A 272 -18.18 2.94 18.84
CA THR A 272 -19.26 3.83 19.31
C THR A 272 -20.41 3.95 18.30
N GLN A 273 -20.19 3.48 17.06
CA GLN A 273 -21.19 3.42 16.00
C GLN A 273 -21.31 1.97 15.50
N THR A 274 -22.49 1.38 15.60
CA THR A 274 -22.74 -0.01 15.23
C THR A 274 -23.36 -0.22 13.85
N THR A 275 -23.83 0.87 13.22
CA THR A 275 -24.45 0.85 11.88
C THR A 275 -23.67 1.72 10.92
N PHE A 276 -23.64 1.34 9.65
CA PHE A 276 -23.00 2.10 8.57
C PHE A 276 -24.06 2.58 7.57
N ASP A 277 -24.11 3.89 7.35
CA ASP A 277 -24.97 4.52 6.36
C ASP A 277 -24.17 4.76 5.07
N PRO A 278 -24.47 4.03 3.95
CA PRO A 278 -23.73 4.18 2.71
C PRO A 278 -23.72 5.59 2.12
N GLU A 279 -24.79 6.39 2.31
CA GLU A 279 -24.83 7.77 1.83
C GLU A 279 -24.02 8.70 2.73
N LYS A 280 -24.31 8.69 4.02
CA LYS A 280 -23.73 9.64 4.98
C LYS A 280 -22.28 9.29 5.34
N ASP A 281 -22.03 8.02 5.67
CA ASP A 281 -20.70 7.55 6.07
C ASP A 281 -19.84 7.26 4.84
N GLY A 282 -20.45 6.76 3.75
CA GLY A 282 -19.79 6.61 2.45
C GLY A 282 -19.28 7.94 1.89
N ALA A 283 -20.01 9.06 2.11
CA ALA A 283 -19.52 10.39 1.73
C ALA A 283 -18.28 10.82 2.52
N LYS A 284 -18.07 10.33 3.76
CA LYS A 284 -16.82 10.59 4.52
C LYS A 284 -15.64 9.85 3.88
N ILE A 285 -15.86 8.59 3.52
CA ILE A 285 -14.86 7.78 2.81
C ILE A 285 -14.49 8.46 1.48
N ASN A 286 -15.48 8.85 0.67
CA ASN A 286 -15.23 9.52 -0.62
C ASN A 286 -14.37 10.78 -0.46
N ARG A 287 -14.62 11.61 0.57
CA ARG A 287 -13.81 12.83 0.83
C ARG A 287 -12.34 12.52 1.13
N VAL A 288 -12.03 11.37 1.75
CA VAL A 288 -10.64 10.94 1.93
C VAL A 288 -9.98 10.72 0.57
N PHE A 289 -10.64 10.02 -0.34
CA PHE A 289 -10.11 9.76 -1.68
C PHE A 289 -10.06 11.03 -2.55
N GLU A 290 -11.02 11.95 -2.42
CA GLU A 290 -10.98 13.27 -3.05
C GLU A 290 -9.75 14.06 -2.59
N ASN A 291 -9.48 14.10 -1.28
CA ASN A 291 -8.27 14.75 -0.75
C ASN A 291 -6.98 14.10 -1.28
N ILE A 292 -6.91 12.77 -1.33
CA ILE A 292 -5.77 12.04 -1.92
C ILE A 292 -5.59 12.43 -3.39
N LYS A 293 -6.69 12.47 -4.16
CA LYS A 293 -6.66 12.85 -5.57
C LYS A 293 -6.10 14.26 -5.75
N GLU A 294 -6.68 15.24 -5.06
CA GLU A 294 -6.29 16.66 -5.18
C GLU A 294 -4.85 16.90 -4.75
N THR A 295 -4.41 16.19 -3.69
CA THR A 295 -3.07 16.40 -3.12
C THR A 295 -1.98 15.69 -3.92
N PHE A 296 -2.25 14.48 -4.42
CA PHE A 296 -1.22 13.61 -5.00
C PHE A 296 -1.54 13.14 -6.43
N LEU A 297 -2.70 12.52 -6.67
CA LEU A 297 -2.94 11.83 -7.93
C LEU A 297 -3.01 12.78 -9.12
N ASP A 298 -3.58 13.98 -8.96
CA ASP A 298 -3.60 15.03 -9.98
C ASP A 298 -2.20 15.56 -10.33
N ARG A 299 -1.20 15.25 -9.49
CA ARG A 299 0.21 15.57 -9.71
C ARG A 299 1.01 14.36 -10.21
N GLY A 300 0.35 13.23 -10.50
CA GLY A 300 0.99 11.99 -10.91
C GLY A 300 1.76 11.26 -9.81
N ILE A 301 1.47 11.54 -8.53
CA ILE A 301 2.10 10.89 -7.39
C ILE A 301 1.22 9.72 -6.95
N PRO A 302 1.67 8.47 -7.07
CA PRO A 302 0.89 7.32 -6.68
C PRO A 302 0.77 7.21 -5.15
N VAL A 303 -0.37 6.71 -4.70
CA VAL A 303 -0.72 6.55 -3.27
C VAL A 303 -1.17 5.14 -3.01
N VAL A 304 -0.78 4.58 -1.86
CA VAL A 304 -1.33 3.34 -1.31
C VAL A 304 -1.96 3.66 0.04
N MET A 305 -3.18 3.20 0.27
CA MET A 305 -3.76 3.21 1.61
C MET A 305 -3.24 1.99 2.36
N GLY A 306 -2.12 2.17 3.09
CA GLY A 306 -1.38 1.10 3.76
C GLY A 306 -2.15 0.41 4.87
N GLU A 307 -3.12 1.12 5.47
CA GLU A 307 -4.05 0.54 6.43
C GLU A 307 -5.45 1.14 6.28
N THR A 308 -6.45 0.26 6.31
CA THR A 308 -7.86 0.59 6.48
C THR A 308 -8.59 -0.63 7.05
N GLY A 309 -9.67 -0.42 7.78
CA GLY A 309 -10.40 -1.54 8.38
C GLY A 309 -11.63 -1.07 9.15
N ALA A 310 -12.52 -1.99 9.47
CA ALA A 310 -13.65 -1.74 10.36
C ALA A 310 -13.76 -2.86 11.38
N THR A 311 -13.92 -2.50 12.66
CA THR A 311 -14.02 -3.46 13.76
C THR A 311 -15.31 -4.29 13.70
N ASN A 312 -15.22 -5.54 14.13
CA ASN A 312 -16.33 -6.48 14.17
C ASN A 312 -17.13 -6.38 15.49
N THR A 313 -17.50 -5.18 15.86
CA THR A 313 -18.20 -4.94 17.10
C THR A 313 -19.62 -5.49 17.08
N ASN A 314 -19.98 -6.20 18.15
CA ASN A 314 -21.31 -6.81 18.31
C ASN A 314 -21.73 -7.74 17.15
N GLY A 315 -20.79 -8.25 16.37
CA GLY A 315 -21.08 -9.10 15.22
C GLY A 315 -21.78 -8.37 14.07
N ASN A 316 -21.47 -7.12 13.84
CA ASN A 316 -22.05 -6.21 12.84
C ASN A 316 -21.62 -6.53 11.39
N HIS A 317 -21.61 -7.79 11.00
CA HIS A 317 -21.06 -8.25 9.71
C HIS A 317 -21.74 -7.59 8.50
N ASP A 318 -23.06 -7.41 8.53
CA ASP A 318 -23.80 -6.77 7.44
C ASP A 318 -23.42 -5.29 7.30
N GLU A 319 -23.16 -4.60 8.42
CA GLU A 319 -22.73 -3.21 8.41
C GLU A 319 -21.28 -3.08 7.95
N ARG A 320 -20.40 -4.02 8.36
CA ARG A 320 -19.02 -4.10 7.83
C ARG A 320 -19.02 -4.39 6.34
N ALA A 321 -19.94 -5.19 5.83
CA ALA A 321 -20.09 -5.47 4.41
C ALA A 321 -20.39 -4.19 3.61
N LYS A 322 -21.32 -3.34 4.10
CA LYS A 322 -21.60 -2.03 3.48
C LYS A 322 -20.37 -1.12 3.46
N TRP A 323 -19.63 -1.06 4.57
CA TRP A 323 -18.37 -0.32 4.65
C TRP A 323 -17.34 -0.86 3.66
N ALA A 324 -17.14 -2.18 3.62
CA ALA A 324 -16.18 -2.83 2.73
C ALA A 324 -16.47 -2.54 1.26
N TYR A 325 -17.75 -2.60 0.87
CA TYR A 325 -18.19 -2.21 -0.48
C TYR A 325 -17.82 -0.75 -0.78
N CYS A 326 -18.17 0.18 0.11
CA CYS A 326 -17.93 1.61 -0.11
C CYS A 326 -16.45 1.96 -0.21
N VAL A 327 -15.60 1.42 0.66
CA VAL A 327 -14.16 1.70 0.64
C VAL A 327 -13.52 1.11 -0.61
N ALA A 328 -13.88 -0.12 -0.99
CA ALA A 328 -13.34 -0.79 -2.17
C ALA A 328 -13.75 -0.12 -3.47
N GLN A 329 -15.01 0.32 -3.59
CA GLN A 329 -15.49 1.08 -4.74
C GLN A 329 -14.72 2.38 -4.94
N ASN A 330 -14.53 3.16 -3.85
CA ASN A 330 -13.75 4.39 -3.92
C ASN A 330 -12.28 4.10 -4.25
N ALA A 331 -11.66 3.13 -3.61
CA ALA A 331 -10.28 2.72 -3.89
C ALA A 331 -10.07 2.41 -5.38
N GLN A 332 -10.95 1.59 -5.95
CA GLN A 332 -10.92 1.25 -7.37
C GLN A 332 -11.15 2.47 -8.26
N ARG A 333 -12.16 3.28 -7.94
CA ARG A 333 -12.53 4.46 -8.70
C ARG A 333 -11.41 5.52 -8.75
N TYR A 334 -10.67 5.68 -7.67
CA TYR A 334 -9.57 6.64 -7.59
C TYR A 334 -8.19 6.05 -7.96
N GLY A 335 -8.10 4.74 -8.23
CA GLY A 335 -6.83 4.10 -8.55
C GLY A 335 -5.86 4.06 -7.36
N VAL A 336 -6.38 3.86 -6.16
CA VAL A 336 -5.62 3.79 -4.90
C VAL A 336 -5.78 2.39 -4.30
N PRO A 337 -4.78 1.52 -4.34
CA PRO A 337 -4.84 0.25 -3.65
C PRO A 337 -5.06 0.44 -2.16
N ILE A 338 -5.92 -0.39 -1.59
CA ILE A 338 -6.13 -0.46 -0.14
C ILE A 338 -5.54 -1.74 0.41
N VAL A 339 -4.92 -1.65 1.59
CA VAL A 339 -4.39 -2.81 2.32
C VAL A 339 -5.19 -2.93 3.61
N ILE A 340 -6.03 -3.97 3.66
CA ILE A 340 -6.96 -4.19 4.77
C ILE A 340 -6.18 -4.56 6.03
N TRP A 341 -6.46 -3.86 7.14
CA TRP A 341 -5.90 -4.21 8.43
C TRP A 341 -6.56 -5.48 8.98
N ASP A 342 -5.74 -6.46 9.29
CA ASP A 342 -6.15 -7.70 9.94
C ASP A 342 -5.20 -7.99 11.11
N ASN A 343 -5.70 -7.88 12.33
CA ASN A 343 -4.93 -8.18 13.54
C ASN A 343 -5.17 -9.60 14.08
N GLY A 344 -5.90 -10.44 13.34
CA GLY A 344 -6.24 -11.82 13.74
C GLY A 344 -7.31 -11.93 14.82
N ASN A 345 -7.76 -10.82 15.41
CA ASN A 345 -8.77 -10.83 16.46
C ASN A 345 -10.18 -10.94 15.85
N ASN A 346 -10.81 -12.10 16.04
CA ASN A 346 -12.16 -12.42 15.55
C ASN A 346 -13.25 -12.34 16.65
N GLN A 347 -12.96 -11.70 17.76
CA GLN A 347 -13.95 -11.45 18.80
C GLN A 347 -14.98 -10.42 18.34
N THR A 348 -16.08 -10.32 19.09
CA THR A 348 -17.17 -9.38 18.81
C THR A 348 -17.31 -8.30 19.89
N SER A 349 -16.31 -8.17 20.74
CA SER A 349 -16.28 -7.18 21.82
C SER A 349 -14.82 -6.85 22.21
N GLY A 350 -14.59 -5.66 22.72
CA GLY A 350 -13.30 -5.25 23.26
C GLY A 350 -12.44 -4.41 22.33
N GLY A 351 -13.01 -3.80 21.29
CA GLY A 351 -12.31 -2.93 20.34
C GLY A 351 -11.36 -3.69 19.39
N GLU A 352 -11.00 -3.07 18.31
CA GLU A 352 -10.01 -3.57 17.32
C GLU A 352 -10.13 -5.08 16.96
N CYS A 353 -11.33 -5.50 16.61
CA CYS A 353 -11.62 -6.87 16.18
C CYS A 353 -11.62 -6.89 14.65
N HIS A 354 -10.45 -6.93 14.02
CA HIS A 354 -10.27 -6.72 12.58
C HIS A 354 -9.98 -8.01 11.79
N ALA A 355 -10.27 -9.20 12.33
CA ALA A 355 -9.96 -10.43 11.61
C ALA A 355 -10.74 -10.57 10.30
N TRP A 356 -10.03 -10.96 9.24
CA TRP A 356 -10.53 -11.29 7.90
C TRP A 356 -10.19 -12.74 7.52
N ILE A 357 -8.95 -13.17 7.83
CA ILE A 357 -8.41 -14.47 7.46
C ILE A 357 -8.02 -15.25 8.72
N ARG A 358 -8.39 -16.52 8.77
CA ARG A 358 -7.99 -17.43 9.85
C ARG A 358 -6.52 -17.77 9.74
N ARG A 359 -5.74 -17.43 10.75
CA ARG A 359 -4.30 -17.66 10.79
C ARG A 359 -3.94 -19.08 11.24
N ALA A 360 -4.72 -19.66 12.15
CA ALA A 360 -4.57 -21.08 12.53
C ALA A 360 -5.76 -21.89 12.02
N VAL A 361 -5.48 -22.97 11.29
CA VAL A 361 -6.48 -23.96 10.89
C VAL A 361 -6.15 -25.27 11.57
N ASN A 362 -7.12 -25.86 12.29
CA ASN A 362 -6.96 -27.20 12.82
C ASN A 362 -6.85 -28.20 11.66
N PRO A 363 -5.69 -28.85 11.45
CA PRO A 363 -5.47 -29.74 10.31
C PRO A 363 -6.41 -30.95 10.29
N LYS A 364 -7.06 -31.25 11.43
CA LYS A 364 -8.06 -32.34 11.54
C LYS A 364 -9.44 -31.90 11.03
N LEU A 365 -9.69 -30.60 10.84
CA LEU A 365 -10.95 -30.03 10.41
C LEU A 365 -10.92 -29.47 8.99
N ARG A 366 -10.07 -30.02 8.12
CA ARG A 366 -9.91 -29.59 6.71
C ARG A 366 -11.21 -29.47 5.90
N SER A 367 -12.28 -30.10 6.32
CA SER A 367 -13.60 -30.04 5.67
C SER A 367 -14.47 -28.83 6.08
N GLN A 368 -14.04 -27.98 7.02
CA GLN A 368 -14.78 -26.79 7.46
C GLN A 368 -14.12 -25.48 7.01
N ALA A 369 -13.27 -25.52 6.04
CA ALA A 369 -12.33 -24.45 5.80
C ALA A 369 -12.77 -23.51 4.69
N THR A 370 -13.60 -22.56 5.01
CA THR A 370 -13.32 -21.23 4.49
C THR A 370 -12.17 -20.67 5.34
N SER A 371 -11.06 -20.29 4.73
CA SER A 371 -9.97 -19.57 5.40
C SER A 371 -10.43 -18.16 5.82
N VAL A 372 -11.57 -17.71 5.36
CA VAL A 372 -12.17 -16.39 5.59
C VAL A 372 -13.08 -16.45 6.81
N VAL A 373 -12.92 -15.47 7.70
CA VAL A 373 -13.69 -15.40 8.97
C VAL A 373 -15.14 -14.99 8.70
N TYR A 374 -15.33 -13.98 7.83
CA TYR A 374 -16.64 -13.41 7.49
C TYR A 374 -16.78 -13.30 5.97
N PRO A 375 -17.21 -14.37 5.27
CA PRO A 375 -17.29 -14.38 3.80
C PRO A 375 -18.10 -13.22 3.21
N GLN A 376 -19.25 -12.87 3.80
CA GLN A 376 -20.07 -11.76 3.29
C GLN A 376 -19.37 -10.39 3.32
N VAL A 377 -18.41 -10.16 4.22
CA VAL A 377 -17.64 -8.92 4.27
C VAL A 377 -16.59 -8.91 3.17
N LEU A 378 -15.94 -10.06 2.94
CA LEU A 378 -14.98 -10.23 1.86
C LEU A 378 -15.66 -10.15 0.47
N ASP A 379 -16.80 -10.81 0.31
CA ASP A 379 -17.60 -10.76 -0.92
C ASP A 379 -17.98 -9.31 -1.26
N ALA A 380 -18.44 -8.54 -0.27
CA ALA A 380 -18.78 -7.13 -0.44
C ALA A 380 -17.56 -6.25 -0.81
N LEU A 381 -16.37 -6.57 -0.30
CA LEU A 381 -15.12 -5.90 -0.72
C LEU A 381 -14.87 -6.09 -2.22
N TRP A 382 -14.98 -7.32 -2.70
CA TRP A 382 -14.76 -7.64 -4.12
C TRP A 382 -15.89 -7.14 -5.02
N GLU A 383 -17.14 -7.15 -4.55
CA GLU A 383 -18.25 -6.51 -5.25
C GLU A 383 -18.01 -5.00 -5.41
N GLY A 384 -17.57 -4.33 -4.35
CA GLY A 384 -17.22 -2.91 -4.39
C GLY A 384 -16.08 -2.63 -5.36
N LYS A 385 -14.98 -3.40 -5.31
CA LYS A 385 -13.87 -3.30 -6.27
C LYS A 385 -14.36 -3.44 -7.71
N ASN A 386 -15.18 -4.45 -7.99
CA ASN A 386 -15.66 -4.76 -9.34
C ASN A 386 -16.76 -3.80 -9.83
N SER A 387 -17.34 -2.97 -8.96
CA SER A 387 -18.41 -2.01 -9.32
C SER A 387 -17.90 -0.76 -10.04
N ALA A 388 -16.59 -0.53 -10.07
CA ALA A 388 -15.97 0.63 -10.70
C ALA A 388 -14.74 0.22 -11.54
N ALA A 389 -14.44 1.00 -12.58
CA ALA A 389 -13.20 0.85 -13.31
C ALA A 389 -12.04 1.51 -12.54
N TRP A 390 -10.85 0.94 -12.66
CA TRP A 390 -9.62 1.47 -12.05
C TRP A 390 -9.35 2.90 -12.53
N GLY A 391 -9.18 3.81 -11.60
CA GLY A 391 -8.87 5.21 -11.89
C GLY A 391 -9.96 5.99 -12.63
N SER A 392 -11.23 5.50 -12.68
CA SER A 392 -12.31 6.15 -13.43
C SER A 392 -12.59 7.58 -12.97
N ALA A 393 -12.43 7.89 -11.68
CA ALA A 393 -12.54 9.26 -11.17
C ALA A 393 -11.43 10.20 -11.72
N LEU A 394 -10.26 9.66 -12.06
CA LEU A 394 -9.17 10.42 -12.70
C LEU A 394 -9.46 10.68 -14.16
N THR A 395 -10.11 9.73 -14.83
CA THR A 395 -10.48 9.82 -16.24
C THR A 395 -11.65 10.80 -16.45
N GLU A 396 -12.60 10.86 -15.52
CA GLU A 396 -13.71 11.84 -15.54
C GLU A 396 -13.19 13.28 -15.57
N VAL A 397 -12.14 13.59 -14.81
CA VAL A 397 -11.49 14.92 -14.84
C VAL A 397 -10.75 15.15 -16.15
N ARG A 398 -10.17 14.09 -16.75
CA ARG A 398 -9.54 14.19 -18.08
C ARG A 398 -10.56 14.37 -19.20
N ALA A 399 -11.73 13.73 -19.13
CA ALA A 399 -12.78 13.90 -20.12
C ALA A 399 -13.38 15.31 -20.09
N GLU A 400 -13.60 15.89 -18.88
CA GLU A 400 -14.01 17.28 -18.74
C GLU A 400 -12.92 18.26 -19.21
N ALA A 401 -11.64 17.91 -19.06
CA ALA A 401 -10.51 18.72 -19.53
C ALA A 401 -10.28 18.60 -21.04
N ASP A 402 -10.62 17.46 -21.66
CA ASP A 402 -10.50 17.27 -23.12
C ASP A 402 -11.61 18.01 -23.91
N GLU A 403 -12.76 18.31 -23.28
CA GLU A 403 -13.89 19.04 -23.93
C GLU A 403 -13.83 20.56 -23.72
N SER A 404 -13.00 21.06 -22.81
CA SER A 404 -12.91 22.49 -22.51
C SER A 404 -11.47 22.95 -22.40
N ILE A 405 -11.02 23.67 -23.40
CA ILE A 405 -9.75 24.40 -23.34
C ILE A 405 -9.96 25.63 -22.47
N LEU A 406 -9.25 25.69 -21.34
CA LEU A 406 -9.48 26.66 -20.28
C LEU A 406 -8.33 27.65 -20.22
N TRP A 407 -8.63 28.93 -20.35
CA TRP A 407 -7.70 30.01 -20.13
C TRP A 407 -8.19 30.91 -18.99
N ALA A 408 -7.36 31.12 -18.01
CA ALA A 408 -7.60 32.09 -16.94
C ALA A 408 -6.33 32.89 -16.69
N ASN A 409 -6.43 34.21 -16.74
CA ASN A 409 -5.38 35.00 -16.17
C ASN A 409 -5.70 35.31 -14.70
N ALA A 410 -4.66 35.60 -13.93
CA ALA A 410 -4.79 35.92 -12.52
C ALA A 410 -5.65 37.17 -12.25
N ASP A 411 -5.89 37.99 -13.27
CA ASP A 411 -6.59 39.27 -13.18
C ASP A 411 -8.04 39.19 -13.68
N GLY A 412 -8.53 37.99 -14.01
CA GLY A 412 -9.94 37.76 -14.35
C GLY A 412 -10.41 38.50 -15.61
N LEU A 413 -9.60 38.51 -16.69
CA LEU A 413 -10.04 39.08 -17.96
C LEU A 413 -11.27 38.35 -18.47
N THR A 414 -12.41 39.04 -18.50
CA THR A 414 -13.62 38.59 -19.13
C THR A 414 -13.73 39.24 -20.51
N SER A 415 -13.74 38.42 -21.58
CA SER A 415 -14.15 38.90 -22.88
C SER A 415 -15.65 39.14 -22.88
N GLN A 416 -16.06 40.33 -23.24
CA GLN A 416 -17.48 40.71 -23.33
C GLN A 416 -18.02 40.71 -24.76
N LYS A 417 -17.20 40.32 -25.75
CA LYS A 417 -17.57 40.32 -27.17
C LYS A 417 -17.25 38.97 -27.79
N GLU A 418 -18.13 38.54 -28.70
CA GLU A 418 -18.08 37.24 -29.40
C GLU A 418 -16.79 36.99 -30.20
N TRP A 419 -15.96 38.02 -30.45
CA TRP A 419 -14.71 37.96 -31.22
C TRP A 419 -13.54 38.69 -30.56
N ASP A 420 -13.58 38.84 -29.24
CA ASP A 420 -12.49 39.47 -28.49
C ASP A 420 -11.41 38.41 -28.20
N SER A 421 -10.30 38.51 -28.91
CA SER A 421 -9.16 37.60 -28.70
C SER A 421 -8.19 38.24 -27.71
N SER A 422 -8.10 37.62 -26.54
CA SER A 422 -7.05 37.94 -25.58
C SER A 422 -5.86 37.02 -25.83
N TYR A 423 -4.72 37.59 -26.16
CA TYR A 423 -3.49 36.84 -26.40
C TYR A 423 -2.66 36.80 -25.11
N ILE A 424 -2.24 35.61 -24.70
CA ILE A 424 -1.08 35.43 -23.84
C ILE A 424 0.09 35.13 -24.78
N GLN A 425 1.09 35.96 -24.77
CA GLN A 425 2.34 35.67 -25.42
C GLN A 425 3.08 34.60 -24.62
N LEU A 426 3.01 33.36 -25.08
CA LEU A 426 3.60 32.19 -24.40
C LEU A 426 5.09 32.03 -24.71
N GLU A 427 5.64 32.80 -25.64
CA GLU A 427 7.05 32.74 -26.08
C GLU A 427 8.06 32.81 -24.91
N ALA A 428 7.74 33.61 -23.90
CA ALA A 428 8.59 33.73 -22.69
C ALA A 428 8.41 32.57 -21.69
N LYS A 429 7.56 31.59 -21.98
CA LYS A 429 7.19 30.51 -21.10
C LYS A 429 7.33 29.13 -21.74
N MET A 430 7.89 29.04 -22.93
CA MET A 430 8.14 27.80 -23.65
C MET A 430 9.01 26.81 -22.83
N GLU A 431 9.85 27.29 -21.95
CA GLU A 431 10.63 26.49 -21.00
C GLU A 431 9.77 25.65 -20.02
N TRP A 432 8.48 25.97 -19.90
CA TRP A 432 7.54 25.19 -19.08
C TRP A 432 6.95 23.97 -19.84
N PHE A 433 7.14 23.90 -21.16
CA PHE A 433 6.69 22.80 -21.97
C PHE A 433 7.81 21.76 -22.09
N VAL A 434 7.90 20.89 -21.10
CA VAL A 434 8.68 19.66 -21.21
C VAL A 434 7.82 18.57 -21.85
N ASP A 435 8.45 17.57 -22.42
CA ASP A 435 7.75 16.46 -23.06
C ASP A 435 6.77 15.83 -22.04
N GLY A 436 5.49 15.81 -22.41
CA GLY A 436 4.40 15.38 -21.52
C GLY A 436 3.72 16.48 -20.69
N ALA A 437 4.14 17.75 -20.79
CA ALA A 437 3.45 18.85 -20.13
C ALA A 437 2.03 19.03 -20.67
N ARG A 438 1.06 19.28 -19.80
CA ARG A 438 -0.34 19.51 -20.14
C ARG A 438 -0.76 20.92 -19.79
N ILE A 439 -1.44 21.59 -20.72
CA ILE A 439 -2.04 22.90 -20.47
C ILE A 439 -3.50 22.67 -20.12
N GLY A 440 -3.90 23.07 -18.90
CA GLY A 440 -5.29 23.13 -18.48
C GLY A 440 -5.79 24.59 -18.52
N ILE A 441 -6.91 24.83 -19.19
CA ILE A 441 -7.56 26.15 -19.25
C ILE A 441 -8.97 26.02 -18.66
N ARG A 442 -9.33 26.79 -17.64
CA ARG A 442 -10.67 26.81 -17.06
C ARG A 442 -11.47 27.98 -17.58
N TYR A 443 -12.66 27.72 -18.11
CA TYR A 443 -13.54 28.69 -18.75
C TYR A 443 -14.91 28.67 -18.06
N SER A 444 -15.50 29.83 -17.87
CA SER A 444 -16.91 29.96 -17.42
C SER A 444 -17.65 30.89 -18.39
N GLY A 445 -18.62 30.37 -19.11
CA GLY A 445 -19.43 31.13 -20.06
C GLY A 445 -20.06 30.26 -21.14
N ALA A 446 -20.95 30.84 -21.94
CA ALA A 446 -21.54 30.18 -23.11
C ALA A 446 -20.68 30.45 -24.36
N GLY A 447 -20.21 29.39 -25.02
CA GLY A 447 -19.41 29.51 -26.24
C GLY A 447 -18.38 28.35 -26.33
N THR A 448 -17.78 28.20 -27.51
CA THR A 448 -16.72 27.21 -27.72
C THR A 448 -15.37 27.91 -27.79
N PRO A 449 -14.53 27.79 -26.77
CA PRO A 449 -13.19 28.35 -26.84
C PRO A 449 -12.34 27.64 -27.91
N LYS A 450 -11.41 28.37 -28.52
CA LYS A 450 -10.44 27.80 -29.46
C LYS A 450 -9.05 28.19 -29.02
N ILE A 451 -8.13 27.22 -29.01
CA ILE A 451 -6.70 27.50 -28.96
C ILE A 451 -6.17 27.54 -30.39
N VAL A 452 -5.47 28.61 -30.71
CA VAL A 452 -4.66 28.68 -31.92
C VAL A 452 -3.21 28.63 -31.43
N LEU A 453 -2.49 27.58 -31.82
CA LEU A 453 -1.04 27.52 -31.67
C LEU A 453 -0.45 28.02 -32.98
N ASP A 454 0.13 29.22 -32.97
CA ASP A 454 0.94 29.72 -34.07
C ASP A 454 2.37 29.18 -33.91
N SER A 455 2.86 28.53 -34.96
CA SER A 455 4.20 27.93 -35.02
C SER A 455 5.26 28.95 -35.41
#